data_76fb8a291b09e4a94f1b1e1c56dbc9ec
#
_entry.id   76fb8a291b09e4a94f1b1e1c56dbc9ec
#
_cell.length_a   1.000
_cell.length_b   1.000
_cell.length_c   1.000
_cell.angle_alpha   90.00
_cell.angle_beta   90.00
_cell.angle_gamma   90.00
#
_symmetry.space_group_name_H-M   'P 1'
#
loop_
_entity.id
_entity.type
_entity.pdbx_description
1 polymer ?
#
loop_
_entity_poly.entity_id
_entity_poly.type
_entity_poly.pdbx_seq_one_letter_code
_entity_poly.pdbx_strand_id
1 'polypeptide(L)'
;MGKLEKCLYIVELLSRGQSLSLKEINEHWEYSSLYDGEIIPKTFGRYKEYISNVFAIDIEYNKHSNSYYISNIADIKKQRTNKNK
;
A
#
# COMPACT_ATOMS: atom_id res chain seq x y z
N MET A 1 -17.83 2.16 0.33
CA MET A 1 -16.62 1.66 -0.30
C MET A 1 -15.94 0.65 0.60
N GLY A 2 -15.57 -0.49 0.05
CA GLY A 2 -15.00 -1.55 0.84
C GLY A 2 -13.54 -1.35 1.21
N LYS A 3 -13.15 -1.99 2.31
CA LYS A 3 -11.77 -1.97 2.77
C LYS A 3 -10.81 -2.55 1.72
N LEU A 4 -11.23 -3.59 1.03
CA LEU A 4 -10.41 -4.25 0.00
C LEU A 4 -10.01 -3.30 -1.11
N GLU A 5 -10.93 -2.48 -1.57
CA GLU A 5 -10.65 -1.55 -2.67
C GLU A 5 -9.62 -0.50 -2.26
N LYS A 6 -9.73 0.00 -1.03
CA LYS A 6 -8.75 0.96 -0.51
C LYS A 6 -7.39 0.32 -0.36
N CYS A 7 -7.34 -0.93 0.12
CA CYS A 7 -6.09 -1.66 0.27
C CYS A 7 -5.43 -1.90 -1.08
N LEU A 8 -6.21 -2.28 -2.09
CA LEU A 8 -5.69 -2.49 -3.44
C LEU A 8 -5.12 -1.20 -4.02
N TYR A 9 -5.79 -0.07 -3.75
CA TYR A 9 -5.31 1.23 -4.20
C TYR A 9 -3.95 1.56 -3.59
N ILE A 10 -3.81 1.33 -2.28
CA ILE A 10 -2.55 1.58 -1.57
C ILE A 10 -1.43 0.70 -2.13
N VAL A 11 -1.73 -0.59 -2.33
CA VAL A 11 -0.76 -1.53 -2.91
C VAL A 11 -0.34 -1.07 -4.30
N GLU A 12 -1.29 -0.64 -5.12
CA GLU A 12 -0.99 -0.16 -6.47
C GLU A 12 -0.05 1.04 -6.42
N LEU A 13 -0.32 2.01 -5.55
CA LEU A 13 0.54 3.18 -5.42
C LEU A 13 1.97 2.80 -5.03
N LEU A 14 2.11 1.92 -4.04
CA LEU A 14 3.42 1.57 -3.50
C LEU A 14 4.15 0.52 -4.33
N SER A 15 3.43 -0.22 -5.18
CA SER A 15 4.03 -1.26 -6.01
C SER A 15 4.95 -0.70 -7.10
N ARG A 16 4.89 0.59 -7.32
CA ARG A 16 5.74 1.27 -8.30
C ARG A 16 7.16 1.50 -7.79
N GLY A 17 7.46 1.00 -6.59
CA GLY A 17 8.78 1.10 -6.01
C GLY A 17 9.06 2.44 -5.35
N GLN A 18 8.05 3.25 -5.14
CA GLN A 18 8.19 4.55 -4.49
C GLN A 18 7.83 4.48 -3.02
N SER A 19 8.35 5.46 -2.27
CA SER A 19 8.00 5.63 -0.86
C SER A 19 7.11 6.85 -0.74
N LEU A 20 6.00 6.71 -0.03
CA LEU A 20 5.04 7.80 0.15
C LEU A 20 4.68 7.96 1.61
N SER A 21 4.56 9.21 2.08
CA SER A 21 4.01 9.48 3.40
C SER A 21 2.50 9.24 3.36
N LEU A 22 1.90 9.11 4.55
CA LEU A 22 0.44 8.96 4.60
C LEU A 22 -0.26 10.18 4.00
N LYS A 23 0.33 11.37 4.20
CA LYS A 23 -0.20 12.59 3.60
C LYS A 23 -0.21 12.49 2.07
N GLU A 24 0.89 12.01 1.51
CA GLU A 24 0.99 11.84 0.05
C GLU A 24 0.04 10.77 -0.47
N ILE A 25 -0.12 9.67 0.28
CA ILE A 25 -1.07 8.64 -0.08
C ILE A 25 -2.49 9.23 -0.12
N ASN A 26 -2.84 10.04 0.88
CA ASN A 26 -4.14 10.70 0.93
C ASN A 26 -4.32 11.71 -0.20
N GLU A 27 -3.26 12.40 -0.59
CA GLU A 27 -3.31 13.33 -1.71
C GLU A 27 -3.66 12.61 -3.02
N HIS A 28 -3.03 11.45 -3.24
CA HIS A 28 -3.37 10.61 -4.39
C HIS A 28 -4.78 10.07 -4.30
N TRP A 29 -5.14 9.59 -3.12
CA TRP A 29 -6.45 9.01 -2.86
C TRP A 29 -7.58 10.00 -3.11
N GLU A 30 -7.35 11.28 -2.80
CA GLU A 30 -8.30 12.34 -3.00
C GLU A 30 -8.77 12.47 -4.45
N TYR A 31 -7.90 12.15 -5.39
CA TYR A 31 -8.23 12.21 -6.81
C TYR A 31 -8.88 10.94 -7.34
N SER A 32 -9.00 9.93 -6.51
CA SER A 32 -9.67 8.69 -6.91
C SER A 32 -11.16 8.92 -7.02
N SER A 33 -11.80 8.30 -8.03
CA SER A 33 -13.25 8.34 -8.16
C SER A 33 -13.95 7.64 -6.99
N LEU A 34 -13.19 6.86 -6.21
CA LEU A 34 -13.72 6.11 -5.07
C LEU A 34 -13.53 6.84 -3.74
N TYR A 35 -13.04 8.06 -3.80
CA TYR A 35 -12.71 8.82 -2.59
C TYR A 35 -13.94 9.01 -1.68
N ASP A 36 -13.78 8.65 -0.41
CA ASP A 36 -14.84 8.78 0.58
C ASP A 36 -14.33 9.37 1.89
N GLY A 37 -13.21 10.06 1.83
CA GLY A 37 -12.63 10.70 3.00
C GLY A 37 -11.19 10.29 3.24
N GLU A 38 -10.52 11.05 4.08
CA GLU A 38 -9.11 10.84 4.40
C GLU A 38 -8.89 9.54 5.18
N ILE A 39 -7.81 8.85 4.87
CA ILE A 39 -7.39 7.65 5.61
C ILE A 39 -6.57 8.14 6.81
N ILE A 40 -7.10 7.95 8.01
CA ILE A 40 -6.40 8.36 9.24
C ILE A 40 -5.36 7.32 9.63
N PRO A 41 -4.33 7.71 10.43
CA PRO A 41 -3.24 6.79 10.77
C PRO A 41 -3.69 5.45 11.37
N LYS A 42 -4.67 5.48 12.25
CA LYS A 42 -5.18 4.25 12.87
C LYS A 42 -5.76 3.30 11.83
N THR A 43 -6.54 3.84 10.92
CA THR A 43 -7.15 3.06 9.84
C THR A 43 -6.08 2.53 8.89
N PHE A 44 -5.08 3.35 8.58
CA PHE A 44 -3.98 2.94 7.73
C PHE A 44 -3.22 1.76 8.35
N GLY A 45 -3.03 1.78 9.67
CA GLY A 45 -2.41 0.67 10.38
C GLY A 45 -3.16 -0.64 10.21
N ARG A 46 -4.49 -0.57 10.29
CA ARG A 46 -5.35 -1.72 10.07
C ARG A 46 -5.25 -2.23 8.63
N TYR A 47 -5.14 -1.32 7.68
CA TYR A 47 -5.00 -1.69 6.27
C TYR A 47 -3.67 -2.38 6.01
N LYS A 48 -2.58 -1.92 6.65
CA LYS A 48 -1.28 -2.57 6.53
C LYS A 48 -1.33 -4.02 7.01
N GLU A 49 -1.97 -4.25 8.15
CA GLU A 49 -2.12 -5.60 8.69
C GLU A 49 -2.94 -6.48 7.75
N TYR A 50 -4.03 -5.95 7.24
CA TYR A 50 -4.89 -6.67 6.32
C TYR A 50 -4.13 -7.05 5.05
N ILE A 51 -3.39 -6.10 4.50
CA ILE A 51 -2.59 -6.32 3.29
C ILE A 51 -1.53 -7.40 3.52
N SER A 52 -0.88 -7.37 4.69
CA SER A 52 0.12 -8.37 5.04
C SER A 52 -0.51 -9.76 5.15
N ASN A 53 -1.63 -9.84 5.84
CA ASN A 53 -2.28 -11.13 6.11
C ASN A 53 -2.91 -11.75 4.85
N VAL A 54 -3.49 -10.93 4.00
CA VAL A 54 -4.24 -11.44 2.84
C VAL A 54 -3.36 -11.58 1.61
N PHE A 55 -2.47 -10.63 1.38
CA PHE A 55 -1.68 -10.58 0.15
C PHE A 55 -0.20 -10.93 0.35
N ALA A 56 0.24 -11.13 1.59
CA ALA A 56 1.66 -11.35 1.91
C ALA A 56 2.54 -10.20 1.41
N ILE A 57 2.02 -8.99 1.48
CA ILE A 57 2.74 -7.77 1.09
C ILE A 57 3.07 -6.99 2.35
N ASP A 58 4.36 -6.74 2.58
CA ASP A 58 4.83 -6.06 3.78
C ASP A 58 5.07 -4.58 3.49
N ILE A 59 4.29 -3.73 4.15
CA ILE A 59 4.44 -2.28 4.08
C ILE A 59 5.18 -1.82 5.34
N GLU A 60 6.36 -1.21 5.15
CA GLU A 60 7.21 -0.74 6.23
C GLU A 60 7.25 0.77 6.28
N TYR A 61 7.65 1.31 7.43
CA TYR A 61 7.76 2.75 7.63
C TYR A 61 9.23 3.16 7.79
N ASN A 62 9.65 4.15 7.03
CA ASN A 62 10.99 4.73 7.13
C ASN A 62 10.91 6.03 7.93
N LYS A 63 11.50 6.04 9.12
CA LYS A 63 11.47 7.20 10.01
C LYS A 63 12.19 8.41 9.43
N HIS A 64 13.26 8.16 8.68
CA HIS A 64 14.06 9.25 8.13
C HIS A 64 13.34 10.05 7.07
N SER A 65 12.58 9.36 6.22
CA SER A 65 11.85 10.01 5.15
C SER A 65 10.37 10.22 5.48
N ASN A 66 9.91 9.71 6.64
CA ASN A 66 8.51 9.77 7.05
C ASN A 66 7.61 9.21 5.95
N SER A 67 7.98 8.03 5.43
CA SER A 67 7.26 7.45 4.30
C SER A 67 7.09 5.95 4.45
N TYR A 68 6.13 5.41 3.72
CA TYR A 68 5.84 3.98 3.68
C TYR A 68 6.29 3.40 2.34
N TYR A 69 6.70 2.14 2.37
CA TYR A 69 7.16 1.45 1.17
C TYR A 69 6.90 -0.05 1.31
N ILE A 70 6.86 -0.75 0.19
CA ILE A 70 6.73 -2.22 0.21
C ILE A 70 8.13 -2.81 0.32
N SER A 71 8.40 -3.49 1.44
CA SER A 71 9.75 -4.01 1.71
C SER A 71 10.07 -5.31 0.97
N ASN A 72 9.05 -6.06 0.59
CA ASN A 72 9.25 -7.35 -0.08
C ASN A 72 8.83 -7.33 -1.56
N ILE A 73 8.93 -6.17 -2.21
CA ILE A 73 8.50 -6.02 -3.60
C ILE A 73 9.28 -6.92 -4.57
N ALA A 74 10.56 -7.12 -4.30
CA ALA A 74 11.40 -7.99 -5.14
C ALA A 74 10.92 -9.44 -5.08
N ASP A 75 10.53 -9.90 -3.90
CA ASP A 75 10.01 -11.26 -3.72
C ASP A 75 8.69 -11.44 -4.47
N ILE A 76 7.84 -10.43 -4.43
CA ILE A 76 6.55 -10.46 -5.13
C ILE A 76 6.78 -10.58 -6.63
N LYS A 77 7.67 -9.78 -7.18
CA LYS A 77 7.99 -9.81 -8.60
C LYS A 77 8.62 -11.14 -9.01
N LYS A 78 9.47 -11.68 -8.15
CA LYS A 78 10.11 -12.97 -8.37
C LYS A 78 9.08 -14.10 -8.44
N GLN A 79 8.10 -14.08 -7.53
CA GLN A 79 7.03 -15.07 -7.52
C GLN A 79 6.21 -15.02 -8.80
N ARG A 80 5.92 -13.84 -9.30
CA ARG A 80 5.19 -13.68 -10.55
C ARG A 80 5.95 -14.29 -11.73
N THR A 81 7.25 -14.06 -11.77
CA THR A 81 8.10 -14.61 -12.82
C THR A 81 8.09 -16.12 -12.78
N ASN A 82 8.15 -16.71 -11.60
CA ASN A 82 8.16 -18.16 -11.45
C ASN A 82 6.86 -18.82 -11.90
N LYS A 83 5.76 -18.13 -11.81
CA LYS A 83 4.46 -18.68 -12.24
C LYS A 83 4.37 -18.91 -13.74
N ASN A 84 5.21 -18.28 -14.50
CA ASN A 84 5.16 -18.33 -15.94
C ASN A 84 5.97 -19.49 -16.55
N LYS A 85 6.51 -20.33 -15.73
CA LYS A 85 7.28 -21.49 -16.20
C LYS A 85 6.45 -22.72 -16.41
#